data_9cd72ac19e1aab5de05579281aab2bf3
#
_entry.id   9cd72ac19e1aab5de05579281aab2bf3
#
_cell.length_a   1.000
_cell.length_b   1.000
_cell.length_c   1.000
_cell.angle_alpha   90.00
_cell.angle_beta   90.00
_cell.angle_gamma   90.00
#
_symmetry.space_group_name_H-M   'P 1'
#
loop_
_entity.id
_entity.type
_entity.pdbx_description
1 polymer ?
#
loop_
_entity_poly.entity_id
_entity_poly.type
_entity_poly.pdbx_seq_one_letter_code
_entity_poly.pdbx_strand_id
1 'polypeptide(L)'
;MTLLGLNPMKLNPIKSAFDQLDRLAAWGWDIPLRLFLAWEFFESGLEKWHGDNWFEQIHESFPFPFNHFSAGFDWQVSMWAELIAPVLLLLGLATRFASASLIVVTVVAIAAVHWPAQWSSLAELAQGYSITDHGFGNYKLPLIYLVALLPLLLKGAGRFSLDRVLSRWLP
;
A
#
# COMPACT_ATOMS: atom_id res chain seq x y z
N MET A 1 -54.43 -28.82 -22.77
CA MET A 1 -53.77 -29.16 -21.48
C MET A 1 -52.56 -28.25 -21.36
N THR A 2 -52.74 -27.10 -20.73
CA THR A 2 -51.84 -25.94 -20.75
C THR A 2 -50.87 -26.11 -19.64
N LEU A 3 -49.58 -26.32 -19.95
CA LEU A 3 -48.50 -26.42 -19.00
C LEU A 3 -48.14 -25.00 -18.46
N LEU A 4 -48.47 -24.86 -17.19
CA LEU A 4 -47.94 -23.95 -16.18
C LEU A 4 -46.91 -22.93 -16.67
N GLY A 5 -47.33 -21.66 -16.75
CA GLY A 5 -46.47 -20.51 -16.79
C GLY A 5 -45.65 -20.37 -15.51
N LEU A 6 -44.46 -20.93 -15.51
CA LEU A 6 -43.48 -20.62 -14.51
C LEU A 6 -42.96 -19.21 -14.82
N ASN A 7 -43.37 -18.29 -13.98
CA ASN A 7 -42.91 -16.92 -14.02
C ASN A 7 -41.44 -16.85 -13.52
N PRO A 8 -40.42 -16.66 -14.41
CA PRO A 8 -39.01 -16.78 -14.01
C PRO A 8 -38.44 -15.51 -13.37
N MET A 9 -39.26 -14.59 -12.92
CA MET A 9 -38.77 -13.28 -12.47
C MET A 9 -39.20 -12.91 -11.04
N LYS A 10 -38.97 -13.79 -10.09
CA LYS A 10 -38.62 -13.28 -8.75
C LYS A 10 -37.10 -13.26 -8.67
N LEU A 11 -36.49 -12.19 -9.16
CA LEU A 11 -35.10 -11.89 -8.89
C LEU A 11 -34.91 -11.97 -7.37
N ASN A 12 -34.16 -12.97 -6.94
CA ASN A 12 -33.82 -13.14 -5.53
C ASN A 12 -33.16 -11.81 -5.07
N PRO A 13 -33.76 -11.06 -4.11
CA PRO A 13 -33.24 -9.76 -3.70
C PRO A 13 -31.77 -9.82 -3.25
N ILE A 14 -31.34 -10.97 -2.72
CA ILE A 14 -29.96 -11.23 -2.34
C ILE A 14 -29.05 -11.22 -3.59
N LYS A 15 -29.44 -11.91 -4.66
CA LYS A 15 -28.68 -11.92 -5.92
C LYS A 15 -28.56 -10.51 -6.51
N SER A 16 -29.66 -9.75 -6.51
CA SER A 16 -29.64 -8.36 -6.98
C SER A 16 -28.69 -7.48 -6.17
N ALA A 17 -28.63 -7.69 -4.85
CA ALA A 17 -27.67 -6.96 -3.99
C ALA A 17 -26.21 -7.32 -4.33
N PHE A 18 -25.90 -8.59 -4.50
CA PHE A 18 -24.54 -9.00 -4.92
C PHE A 18 -24.16 -8.47 -6.30
N ASP A 19 -25.08 -8.52 -7.28
CA ASP A 19 -24.85 -7.94 -8.60
C ASP A 19 -24.59 -6.41 -8.56
N GLN A 20 -25.16 -5.71 -7.59
CA GLN A 20 -24.87 -4.29 -7.35
C GLN A 20 -23.50 -4.07 -6.72
N LEU A 21 -23.14 -4.89 -5.71
CA LEU A 21 -21.81 -4.84 -5.08
C LEU A 21 -20.71 -5.15 -6.10
N ASP A 22 -20.89 -6.13 -6.96
CA ASP A 22 -19.95 -6.47 -8.02
C ASP A 22 -19.77 -5.32 -9.01
N ARG A 23 -20.86 -4.62 -9.35
CA ARG A 23 -20.78 -3.41 -10.18
C ARG A 23 -20.01 -2.29 -9.50
N LEU A 24 -20.29 -2.02 -8.22
CA LEU A 24 -19.56 -1.01 -7.45
C LEU A 24 -18.07 -1.37 -7.33
N ALA A 25 -17.79 -2.62 -6.99
CA ALA A 25 -16.43 -3.14 -6.92
C ALA A 25 -15.70 -3.00 -8.27
N ALA A 26 -16.35 -3.34 -9.39
CA ALA A 26 -15.77 -3.20 -10.72
C ALA A 26 -15.40 -1.75 -11.09
N TRP A 27 -16.02 -0.76 -10.44
CA TRP A 27 -15.75 0.65 -10.71
C TRP A 27 -14.68 1.26 -9.80
N GLY A 28 -14.67 0.92 -8.52
CA GLY A 28 -13.89 1.69 -7.55
C GLY A 28 -13.33 0.90 -6.37
N TRP A 29 -13.05 -0.40 -6.52
CA TRP A 29 -12.47 -1.23 -5.45
C TRP A 29 -11.15 -0.68 -4.91
N ASP A 30 -10.39 0.00 -5.76
CA ASP A 30 -9.06 0.53 -5.48
C ASP A 30 -9.08 1.92 -4.82
N ILE A 31 -10.17 2.67 -4.95
CA ILE A 31 -10.26 4.05 -4.45
C ILE A 31 -9.99 4.14 -2.93
N PRO A 32 -10.62 3.33 -2.06
CA PRO A 32 -10.34 3.40 -0.62
C PRO A 32 -8.87 3.09 -0.28
N LEU A 33 -8.26 2.12 -0.97
CA LEU A 33 -6.85 1.77 -0.77
C LEU A 33 -5.94 2.92 -1.20
N ARG A 34 -6.21 3.53 -2.36
CA ARG A 34 -5.42 4.65 -2.88
C ARG A 34 -5.51 5.86 -1.96
N LEU A 35 -6.71 6.19 -1.45
CA LEU A 35 -6.90 7.31 -0.52
C LEU A 35 -6.18 7.07 0.80
N PHE A 36 -6.34 5.88 1.38
CA PHE A 36 -5.71 5.51 2.64
C PHE A 36 -4.19 5.53 2.53
N LEU A 37 -3.62 4.81 1.56
CA LEU A 37 -2.18 4.73 1.39
C LEU A 37 -1.57 6.08 0.99
N ALA A 38 -2.28 6.86 0.16
CA ALA A 38 -1.79 8.19 -0.20
C ALA A 38 -1.74 9.12 1.01
N TRP A 39 -2.70 9.05 1.93
CA TRP A 39 -2.68 9.83 3.15
C TRP A 39 -1.49 9.45 4.04
N GLU A 40 -1.36 8.17 4.38
CA GLU A 40 -0.32 7.67 5.29
C GLU A 40 1.09 7.97 4.80
N PHE A 41 1.37 7.69 3.53
CA PHE A 41 2.71 7.94 2.98
C PHE A 41 3.00 9.42 2.72
N PHE A 42 2.00 10.21 2.35
CA PHE A 42 2.20 11.65 2.16
C PHE A 42 2.50 12.35 3.49
N GLU A 43 1.82 11.96 4.57
CA GLU A 43 2.10 12.43 5.93
C GLU A 43 3.56 12.11 6.32
N SER A 44 3.99 10.85 6.14
CA SER A 44 5.38 10.43 6.39
C SER A 44 6.41 11.23 5.54
N GLY A 45 6.09 11.48 4.28
CA GLY A 45 6.93 12.32 3.40
C GLY A 45 7.02 13.77 3.88
N LEU A 46 5.92 14.36 4.36
CA LEU A 46 5.91 15.71 4.94
C LEU A 46 6.69 15.79 6.25
N GLU A 47 6.62 14.77 7.10
CA GLU A 47 7.44 14.70 8.32
C GLU A 47 8.93 14.74 7.97
N LYS A 48 9.35 13.98 6.94
CA LYS A 48 10.73 14.02 6.45
C LYS A 48 11.11 15.36 5.83
N TRP A 49 10.17 15.99 5.11
CA TRP A 49 10.42 17.30 4.48
C TRP A 49 10.68 18.41 5.49
N HIS A 50 10.01 18.38 6.64
CA HIS A 50 10.14 19.39 7.69
C HIS A 50 11.11 18.99 8.81
N GLY A 51 11.46 17.70 8.90
CA GLY A 51 12.29 17.15 9.96
C GLY A 51 13.78 17.09 9.62
N ASP A 52 14.57 16.73 10.62
CA ASP A 52 15.99 16.48 10.47
C ASP A 52 16.26 15.06 9.98
N ASN A 53 17.36 14.87 9.26
CA ASN A 53 17.80 13.57 8.76
C ASN A 53 18.28 12.66 9.89
N TRP A 54 17.39 11.80 10.38
CA TRP A 54 17.70 10.82 11.42
C TRP A 54 18.23 9.48 10.84
N PHE A 55 18.26 9.30 9.52
CA PHE A 55 18.82 8.10 8.89
C PHE A 55 20.30 7.91 9.22
N GLU A 56 21.04 8.98 9.48
CA GLU A 56 22.45 8.91 9.90
C GLU A 56 22.64 8.04 11.17
N GLN A 57 21.64 8.03 12.06
CA GLN A 57 21.71 7.31 13.32
C GLN A 57 21.45 5.80 13.18
N ILE A 58 20.79 5.39 12.10
CA ILE A 58 20.36 4.01 11.88
C ILE A 58 20.89 3.40 10.57
N HIS A 59 21.75 4.11 9.86
CA HIS A 59 22.20 3.76 8.52
C HIS A 59 22.86 2.36 8.44
N GLU A 60 23.54 1.94 9.48
CA GLU A 60 24.14 0.61 9.58
C GLU A 60 23.10 -0.53 9.57
N SER A 61 21.85 -0.23 9.95
CA SER A 61 20.74 -1.20 9.93
C SER A 61 20.06 -1.31 8.58
N PHE A 62 20.45 -0.52 7.59
CA PHE A 62 19.82 -0.56 6.27
C PHE A 62 20.19 -1.84 5.52
N PRO A 63 19.21 -2.49 4.86
CA PRO A 63 19.48 -3.67 4.07
C PRO A 63 20.22 -3.32 2.77
N PHE A 64 20.96 -4.30 2.22
CA PHE A 64 21.51 -4.18 0.86
C PHE A 64 20.41 -3.86 -0.17
N PRO A 65 20.64 -2.94 -1.11
CA PRO A 65 21.86 -2.15 -1.38
C PRO A 65 21.94 -0.80 -0.65
N PHE A 66 20.95 -0.41 0.13
CA PHE A 66 20.80 0.92 0.72
C PHE A 66 21.92 1.25 1.72
N ASN A 67 22.47 0.26 2.41
CA ASN A 67 23.63 0.44 3.30
C ASN A 67 24.94 0.84 2.57
N HIS A 68 24.95 0.86 1.24
CA HIS A 68 26.09 1.30 0.43
C HIS A 68 25.96 2.73 -0.08
N PHE A 69 24.79 3.34 0.02
CA PHE A 69 24.58 4.75 -0.32
C PHE A 69 24.85 5.63 0.92
N SER A 70 24.85 6.93 0.77
CA SER A 70 24.92 7.80 1.95
C SER A 70 23.54 7.92 2.61
N ALA A 71 23.53 8.08 3.94
CA ALA A 71 22.28 8.31 4.69
C ALA A 71 21.50 9.55 4.16
N GLY A 72 22.21 10.57 3.70
CA GLY A 72 21.59 11.75 3.08
C GLY A 72 20.91 11.42 1.75
N PHE A 73 21.51 10.57 0.94
CA PHE A 73 20.90 10.13 -0.32
C PHE A 73 19.63 9.29 -0.05
N ASP A 74 19.70 8.31 0.85
CA ASP A 74 18.56 7.46 1.19
C ASP A 74 17.42 8.27 1.81
N TRP A 75 17.75 9.28 2.63
CA TRP A 75 16.77 10.22 3.18
C TRP A 75 16.01 10.94 2.06
N GLN A 76 16.74 11.54 1.13
CA GLN A 76 16.14 12.28 0.01
C GLN A 76 15.30 11.37 -0.87
N VAL A 77 15.79 10.17 -1.21
CA VAL A 77 15.07 9.21 -2.06
C VAL A 77 13.79 8.74 -1.38
N SER A 78 13.83 8.38 -0.09
CA SER A 78 12.62 7.96 0.63
C SER A 78 11.61 9.10 0.76
N MET A 79 12.06 10.31 1.11
CA MET A 79 11.22 11.49 1.23
C MET A 79 10.49 11.81 -0.09
N TRP A 80 11.22 11.87 -1.20
CA TRP A 80 10.60 12.14 -2.49
C TRP A 80 9.69 11.00 -2.98
N ALA A 81 10.04 9.75 -2.70
CA ALA A 81 9.15 8.62 -2.99
C ALA A 81 7.83 8.75 -2.22
N GLU A 82 7.88 9.09 -0.94
CA GLU A 82 6.73 9.28 -0.07
C GLU A 82 5.93 10.56 -0.33
N LEU A 83 6.48 11.53 -1.05
CA LEU A 83 5.74 12.71 -1.50
C LEU A 83 5.12 12.51 -2.89
N ILE A 84 5.86 11.92 -3.83
CA ILE A 84 5.43 11.80 -5.23
C ILE A 84 4.50 10.60 -5.43
N ALA A 85 4.87 9.41 -4.91
CA ALA A 85 4.08 8.21 -5.15
C ALA A 85 2.64 8.30 -4.61
N PRO A 86 2.36 8.91 -3.44
CA PRO A 86 1.00 9.17 -2.99
C PRO A 86 0.17 10.01 -3.96
N VAL A 87 0.75 11.05 -4.53
CA VAL A 87 0.06 11.88 -5.54
C VAL A 87 -0.26 11.05 -6.78
N LEU A 88 0.68 10.22 -7.23
CA LEU A 88 0.45 9.29 -8.34
C LEU A 88 -0.66 8.27 -8.01
N LEU A 89 -0.70 7.75 -6.79
CA LEU A 89 -1.78 6.87 -6.32
C LEU A 89 -3.14 7.59 -6.33
N LEU A 90 -3.23 8.82 -5.82
CA LEU A 90 -4.47 9.59 -5.84
C LEU A 90 -4.99 9.78 -7.27
N LEU A 91 -4.12 10.14 -8.20
CA LEU A 91 -4.47 10.32 -9.60
C LEU A 91 -4.72 9.00 -10.33
N GLY A 92 -4.26 7.88 -9.78
CA GLY A 92 -4.23 6.59 -10.47
C GLY A 92 -3.33 6.64 -11.70
N LEU A 93 -2.18 7.31 -11.58
CA LEU A 93 -1.18 7.47 -12.63
C LEU A 93 0.06 6.67 -12.29
N ALA A 94 0.55 5.87 -13.22
CA ALA A 94 1.68 4.96 -13.00
C ALA A 94 1.55 4.15 -11.69
N THR A 95 0.33 3.70 -11.38
CA THR A 95 -0.06 3.14 -10.09
C THR A 95 0.82 1.97 -9.66
N ARG A 96 1.19 1.09 -10.59
CA ARG A 96 2.08 -0.04 -10.28
C ARG A 96 3.48 0.41 -9.88
N PHE A 97 4.02 1.41 -10.56
CA PHE A 97 5.33 1.98 -10.24
C PHE A 97 5.30 2.66 -8.87
N ALA A 98 4.29 3.50 -8.62
CA ALA A 98 4.10 4.14 -7.32
C ALA A 98 3.99 3.12 -6.18
N SER A 99 3.17 2.07 -6.38
CA SER A 99 3.04 0.99 -5.40
C SER A 99 4.35 0.23 -5.17
N ALA A 100 5.11 -0.07 -6.23
CA ALA A 100 6.42 -0.72 -6.11
C ALA A 100 7.40 0.14 -5.33
N SER A 101 7.47 1.43 -5.60
CA SER A 101 8.34 2.38 -4.88
C SER A 101 8.01 2.42 -3.39
N LEU A 102 6.73 2.52 -3.03
CA LEU A 102 6.30 2.52 -1.63
C LEU A 102 6.51 1.16 -0.94
N ILE A 103 6.40 0.05 -1.66
CA ILE A 103 6.75 -1.27 -1.13
C ILE A 103 8.24 -1.32 -0.77
N VAL A 104 9.13 -0.82 -1.63
CA VAL A 104 10.57 -0.77 -1.34
C VAL A 104 10.84 0.06 -0.10
N VAL A 105 10.29 1.29 -0.01
CA VAL A 105 10.42 2.15 1.19
C VAL A 105 9.94 1.42 2.43
N THR A 106 8.77 0.77 2.37
CA THR A 106 8.19 0.06 3.52
C THR A 106 9.02 -1.14 3.95
N VAL A 107 9.57 -1.91 2.99
CA VAL A 107 10.44 -3.07 3.30
C VAL A 107 11.73 -2.59 3.98
N VAL A 108 12.33 -1.50 3.50
CA VAL A 108 13.52 -0.91 4.14
C VAL A 108 13.18 -0.41 5.54
N ALA A 109 12.05 0.27 5.71
CA ALA A 109 11.59 0.75 7.02
C ALA A 109 11.35 -0.42 8.00
N ILE A 110 10.73 -1.51 7.54
CA ILE A 110 10.57 -2.71 8.37
C ILE A 110 11.95 -3.22 8.81
N ALA A 111 12.87 -3.41 7.89
CA ALA A 111 14.17 -3.99 8.17
C ALA A 111 15.04 -3.12 9.08
N ALA A 112 15.06 -1.79 8.86
CA ALA A 112 15.95 -0.87 9.55
C ALA A 112 15.38 -0.32 10.88
N VAL A 113 14.06 -0.20 11.00
CA VAL A 113 13.41 0.52 12.11
C VAL A 113 12.48 -0.38 12.92
N HIS A 114 11.64 -1.15 12.23
CA HIS A 114 10.50 -1.83 12.85
C HIS A 114 10.76 -3.29 13.20
N TRP A 115 11.81 -3.89 12.62
CA TRP A 115 12.17 -5.27 12.94
C TRP A 115 12.85 -5.37 14.29
N PRO A 116 12.56 -6.38 15.13
CA PRO A 116 13.23 -6.54 16.41
C PRO A 116 14.71 -6.86 16.22
N ALA A 117 15.59 -6.18 16.97
CA ALA A 117 17.03 -6.40 16.90
C ALA A 117 17.44 -7.82 17.36
N GLN A 118 16.67 -8.41 18.27
CA GLN A 118 16.91 -9.76 18.82
C GLN A 118 15.57 -10.47 19.03
N TRP A 119 15.53 -11.72 18.62
CA TRP A 119 14.41 -12.64 18.91
C TRP A 119 14.94 -14.07 18.86
N SER A 120 14.51 -14.92 19.78
CA SER A 120 14.97 -16.31 19.92
C SER A 120 13.86 -17.32 19.56
N SER A 121 12.63 -16.89 19.49
CA SER A 121 11.48 -17.73 19.19
C SER A 121 10.44 -16.99 18.31
N LEU A 122 9.62 -17.76 17.57
CA LEU A 122 8.51 -17.20 16.81
C LEU A 122 7.48 -16.49 17.71
N ALA A 123 7.35 -16.92 18.95
CA ALA A 123 6.47 -16.28 19.93
C ALA A 123 6.96 -14.88 20.31
N GLU A 124 8.28 -14.70 20.47
CA GLU A 124 8.89 -13.40 20.69
C GLU A 124 8.78 -12.51 19.45
N LEU A 125 9.10 -13.05 18.28
CA LEU A 125 8.92 -12.31 17.04
C LEU A 125 7.47 -11.84 16.87
N ALA A 126 6.49 -12.67 17.18
CA ALA A 126 5.07 -12.31 17.09
C ALA A 126 4.64 -11.15 18.01
N GLN A 127 5.40 -10.86 19.07
CA GLN A 127 5.14 -9.69 19.93
C GLN A 127 5.36 -8.38 19.19
N GLY A 128 6.23 -8.33 18.17
CA GLY A 128 6.40 -7.18 17.28
C GLY A 128 5.19 -6.94 16.36
N TYR A 129 4.23 -7.87 16.29
CA TYR A 129 2.92 -7.63 15.69
C TYR A 129 2.01 -6.86 16.66
N SER A 130 2.54 -5.76 17.18
CA SER A 130 1.88 -4.85 18.10
C SER A 130 2.16 -3.41 17.67
N ILE A 131 1.34 -2.49 18.12
CA ILE A 131 1.59 -1.04 17.92
C ILE A 131 2.42 -0.49 19.10
N THR A 132 2.49 -1.23 20.20
CA THR A 132 3.27 -0.85 21.38
C THR A 132 4.70 -1.35 21.25
N ASP A 133 5.66 -0.48 21.56
CA ASP A 133 7.08 -0.83 21.58
C ASP A 133 7.45 -1.47 22.92
N HIS A 134 7.66 -2.78 22.92
CA HIS A 134 8.13 -3.57 24.07
C HIS A 134 9.50 -4.21 23.80
N GLY A 135 10.29 -3.67 22.88
CA GLY A 135 11.60 -4.17 22.52
C GLY A 135 11.62 -5.31 21.49
N PHE A 136 10.44 -5.76 21.02
CA PHE A 136 10.31 -6.80 19.97
C PHE A 136 9.94 -6.22 18.61
N GLY A 137 10.16 -4.93 18.41
CA GLY A 137 9.78 -4.20 17.21
C GLY A 137 8.30 -3.80 17.18
N ASN A 138 7.88 -3.18 16.09
CA ASN A 138 6.52 -2.68 15.89
C ASN A 138 6.13 -2.69 14.40
N TYR A 139 6.38 -3.80 13.72
CA TYR A 139 6.22 -3.92 12.27
C TYR A 139 4.77 -4.10 11.79
N LYS A 140 3.77 -4.07 12.67
CA LYS A 140 2.35 -4.30 12.33
C LYS A 140 1.82 -3.33 11.27
N LEU A 141 2.00 -2.02 11.49
CA LEU A 141 1.51 -1.00 10.56
C LEU A 141 2.20 -1.08 9.19
N PRO A 142 3.54 -1.13 9.12
CA PRO A 142 4.22 -1.32 7.84
C PRO A 142 3.79 -2.59 7.10
N LEU A 143 3.53 -3.68 7.82
CA LEU A 143 3.03 -4.92 7.21
C LEU A 143 1.63 -4.74 6.60
N ILE A 144 0.74 -4.00 7.28
CA ILE A 144 -0.59 -3.66 6.74
C ILE A 144 -0.45 -2.84 5.45
N TYR A 145 0.48 -1.88 5.40
CA TYR A 145 0.74 -1.09 4.19
C TYR A 145 1.23 -1.96 3.04
N LEU A 146 2.15 -2.91 3.30
CA LEU A 146 2.58 -3.87 2.27
C LEU A 146 1.40 -4.67 1.70
N VAL A 147 0.56 -5.23 2.58
CA VAL A 147 -0.62 -6.00 2.15
C VAL A 147 -1.59 -5.13 1.34
N ALA A 148 -1.79 -3.87 1.74
CA ALA A 148 -2.67 -2.93 1.04
C ALA A 148 -2.09 -2.45 -0.31
N LEU A 149 -0.77 -2.38 -0.46
CA LEU A 149 -0.09 -2.01 -1.72
C LEU A 149 -0.11 -3.13 -2.75
N LEU A 150 -0.13 -4.41 -2.34
CA LEU A 150 -0.08 -5.56 -3.25
C LEU A 150 -1.20 -5.58 -4.31
N PRO A 151 -2.49 -5.37 -3.98
CA PRO A 151 -3.54 -5.30 -5.00
C PRO A 151 -3.30 -4.19 -6.03
N LEU A 152 -2.79 -3.02 -5.61
CA LEU A 152 -2.49 -1.90 -6.49
C LEU A 152 -1.30 -2.21 -7.41
N LEU A 153 -0.27 -2.89 -6.89
CA LEU A 153 0.86 -3.36 -7.68
C LEU A 153 0.42 -4.38 -8.74
N LEU A 154 -0.37 -5.38 -8.34
CA LEU A 154 -0.73 -6.51 -9.21
C LEU A 154 -1.78 -6.13 -10.26
N LYS A 155 -2.84 -5.41 -9.86
CA LYS A 155 -3.96 -5.03 -10.73
C LYS A 155 -3.78 -3.65 -11.36
N GLY A 156 -2.99 -2.77 -10.75
CA GLY A 156 -2.93 -1.35 -11.10
C GLY A 156 -4.16 -0.60 -10.59
N ALA A 157 -4.37 0.61 -11.09
CA ALA A 157 -5.55 1.39 -10.78
C ALA A 157 -6.79 0.88 -11.51
N GLY A 158 -7.95 1.05 -10.86
CA GLY A 158 -9.25 0.70 -11.40
C GLY A 158 -9.72 1.62 -12.53
N ARG A 159 -11.04 1.65 -12.75
CA ARG A 159 -11.63 2.42 -13.87
C ARG A 159 -11.52 3.92 -13.69
N PHE A 160 -11.53 4.42 -12.46
CA PHE A 160 -11.32 5.85 -12.13
C PHE A 160 -9.83 6.14 -11.95
N SER A 161 -9.10 6.20 -13.06
CA SER A 161 -7.66 6.43 -13.03
C SER A 161 -7.16 7.06 -14.33
N LEU A 162 -6.08 7.84 -14.23
CA LEU A 162 -5.40 8.37 -15.40
C LEU A 162 -4.73 7.25 -16.22
N ASP A 163 -4.25 6.18 -15.57
CA ASP A 163 -3.74 4.99 -16.26
C ASP A 163 -4.77 4.43 -17.26
N ARG A 164 -6.05 4.42 -16.85
CA ARG A 164 -7.13 3.95 -17.73
C ARG A 164 -7.44 4.90 -18.89
N VAL A 165 -7.31 6.19 -18.65
CA VAL A 165 -7.49 7.19 -19.72
C VAL A 165 -6.36 7.09 -20.71
N LEU A 166 -5.11 7.05 -20.22
CA LEU A 166 -3.91 6.95 -21.06
C LEU A 166 -3.86 5.65 -21.86
N SER A 167 -4.28 4.51 -21.29
CA SER A 167 -4.30 3.22 -21.99
C SER A 167 -5.23 3.18 -23.21
N ARG A 168 -6.11 4.18 -23.40
CA ARG A 168 -6.94 4.32 -24.60
C ARG A 168 -6.23 5.05 -25.74
N TRP A 169 -5.15 5.76 -25.42
CA TRP A 169 -4.39 6.58 -26.36
C TRP A 169 -3.03 5.96 -26.70
N LEU A 170 -2.57 5.00 -25.91
CA LEU A 170 -1.35 4.24 -26.17
C LEU A 170 -1.71 2.99 -26.95
N PRO A 171 -1.02 2.69 -28.08
CA PRO A 171 -1.26 1.50 -28.90
C PRO A 171 -0.93 0.21 -28.14
#